data_8678b8a73ec6ebfd1abe1281e098c85e
#
_entry.id   8678b8a73ec6ebfd1abe1281e098c85e
#
_cell.length_a   1.000
_cell.length_b   1.000
_cell.length_c   1.000
_cell.angle_alpha   90.00
_cell.angle_beta   90.00
_cell.angle_gamma   90.00
#
_symmetry.space_group_name_H-M   'P 1'
#
loop_
_entity.id
_entity.type
_entity.pdbx_description
1 polymer ?
#
loop_
_entity_poly.entity_id
_entity_poly.type
_entity_poly.pdbx_seq_one_letter_code
_entity_poly.pdbx_strand_id
1 'polypeptide(L)'
;MLWLGVNIIFIFLIPILICKSFKLSKYKTILLLLIFITCYPSRMTLNYGQQSLFVMFFMMLPFIFFNKVSSIFSGLSYVKYSTGYIVFLNFLASKQYKYFILASIPYFVGWLIYFSVSSSDPLINFFEPIQLSLKKGYIRDADIFSLINIYFVPAKELYFKLLILLIIFIINFILLIKINKNNDTFFKMSLVFICPLIFFPHSNYDYVLLFPILCYSFLDTEYLINKINICFVLYFFYFNRIINHLIDFDTLYQPILLLFLIGLVITNIYSYKNKDNLYFFNLKFY
;
A
#
# COMPACT_ATOMS: atom_id res chain seq x y z
N MET A 1 7.40 -24.63 -0.21
CA MET A 1 8.59 -24.27 -1.05
C MET A 1 8.26 -23.39 -2.25
N LEU A 2 7.24 -23.69 -3.08
CA LEU A 2 6.89 -22.88 -4.27
C LEU A 2 6.64 -21.41 -3.94
N TRP A 3 5.87 -21.11 -2.89
CA TRP A 3 5.52 -19.74 -2.47
C TRP A 3 6.73 -18.92 -2.02
N LEU A 4 7.69 -19.56 -1.35
CA LEU A 4 8.96 -18.91 -0.97
C LEU A 4 9.76 -18.53 -2.23
N GLY A 5 9.85 -19.43 -3.21
CA GLY A 5 10.50 -19.15 -4.49
C GLY A 5 9.88 -17.96 -5.22
N VAL A 6 8.55 -17.87 -5.24
CA VAL A 6 7.81 -16.73 -5.83
C VAL A 6 8.14 -15.42 -5.11
N ASN A 7 8.15 -15.41 -3.78
CA ASN A 7 8.49 -14.23 -3.01
C ASN A 7 9.97 -13.81 -3.19
N ILE A 8 10.90 -14.77 -3.34
CA ILE A 8 12.31 -14.49 -3.64
C ILE A 8 12.43 -13.79 -5.01
N ILE A 9 11.69 -14.26 -6.01
CA ILE A 9 11.69 -13.58 -7.33
C ILE A 9 11.18 -12.15 -7.20
N PHE A 10 10.08 -11.94 -6.49
CA PHE A 10 9.47 -10.62 -6.36
C PHE A 10 10.32 -9.63 -5.55
N ILE A 11 11.07 -10.08 -4.54
CA ILE A 11 11.95 -9.19 -3.76
C ILE A 11 13.05 -8.53 -4.60
N PHE A 12 13.47 -9.18 -5.69
CA PHE A 12 14.40 -8.61 -6.66
C PHE A 12 13.69 -7.87 -7.79
N LEU A 13 12.62 -8.46 -8.33
CA LEU A 13 11.95 -7.95 -9.52
C LEU A 13 11.24 -6.61 -9.26
N ILE A 14 10.55 -6.47 -8.13
CA ILE A 14 9.81 -5.26 -7.77
C ILE A 14 10.71 -4.01 -7.78
N PRO A 15 11.80 -3.95 -6.98
CA PRO A 15 12.63 -2.75 -6.95
C PRO A 15 13.30 -2.46 -8.29
N ILE A 16 13.72 -3.48 -9.03
CA ILE A 16 14.33 -3.30 -10.37
C ILE A 16 13.33 -2.65 -11.33
N LEU A 17 12.09 -3.16 -11.40
CA LEU A 17 11.06 -2.63 -12.29
C LEU A 17 10.65 -1.21 -11.91
N ILE A 18 10.43 -0.94 -10.62
CA ILE A 18 10.07 0.40 -10.15
C ILE A 18 11.22 1.38 -10.44
N CYS A 19 12.45 1.07 -10.04
CA CYS A 19 13.60 1.96 -10.25
C CYS A 19 13.87 2.23 -11.74
N LYS A 20 13.74 1.20 -12.60
CA LYS A 20 13.85 1.35 -14.05
C LYS A 20 12.75 2.27 -14.60
N SER A 21 11.52 2.11 -14.14
CA SER A 21 10.38 2.93 -14.58
C SER A 21 10.55 4.39 -14.16
N PHE A 22 11.05 4.64 -12.95
CA PHE A 22 11.37 5.97 -12.44
C PHE A 22 12.66 6.56 -13.08
N LYS A 23 13.37 5.80 -13.94
CA LYS A 23 14.64 6.22 -14.57
C LYS A 23 15.70 6.63 -13.56
N LEU A 24 15.77 5.95 -12.42
CA LEU A 24 16.76 6.20 -11.38
C LEU A 24 18.17 5.79 -11.87
N SER A 25 19.20 6.51 -11.39
CA SER A 25 20.58 6.17 -11.69
C SER A 25 20.94 4.78 -11.14
N LYS A 26 21.98 4.15 -11.72
CA LYS A 26 22.44 2.81 -11.31
C LYS A 26 22.77 2.75 -9.80
N TYR A 27 23.41 3.77 -9.26
CA TYR A 27 23.72 3.84 -7.82
C TYR A 27 22.47 3.89 -6.95
N LYS A 28 21.53 4.76 -7.29
CA LYS A 28 20.25 4.85 -6.58
C LYS A 28 19.49 3.52 -6.66
N THR A 29 19.50 2.86 -7.80
CA THR A 29 18.86 1.56 -8.00
C THR A 29 19.48 0.48 -7.11
N ILE A 30 20.81 0.38 -7.07
CA ILE A 30 21.50 -0.60 -6.21
C ILE A 30 21.20 -0.31 -4.73
N LEU A 31 21.29 0.95 -4.29
CA LEU A 31 20.98 1.34 -2.93
C LEU A 31 19.54 0.97 -2.54
N LEU A 32 18.57 1.31 -3.37
CA LEU A 32 17.16 1.01 -3.14
C LEU A 32 16.87 -0.50 -3.16
N LEU A 33 17.54 -1.26 -4.02
CA LEU A 33 17.48 -2.71 -4.03
C LEU A 33 17.98 -3.30 -2.70
N LEU A 34 19.13 -2.83 -2.21
CA LEU A 34 19.67 -3.25 -0.91
C LEU A 34 18.73 -2.90 0.23
N ILE A 35 18.19 -1.66 0.27
CA ILE A 35 17.21 -1.25 1.25
C ILE A 35 15.99 -2.18 1.22
N PHE A 36 15.44 -2.47 0.04
CA PHE A 36 14.24 -3.30 -0.09
C PHE A 36 14.45 -4.74 0.35
N ILE A 37 15.59 -5.35 0.02
CA ILE A 37 15.92 -6.72 0.42
C ILE A 37 16.15 -6.82 1.93
N THR A 38 16.84 -5.83 2.52
CA THR A 38 17.25 -5.88 3.92
C THR A 38 16.19 -5.34 4.88
N CYS A 39 15.18 -4.62 4.39
CA CYS A 39 14.16 -4.03 5.25
C CYS A 39 13.32 -5.09 5.96
N TYR A 40 12.87 -4.74 7.16
CA TYR A 40 12.08 -5.65 8.00
C TYR A 40 10.80 -6.16 7.33
N PRO A 41 9.96 -5.32 6.66
CA PRO A 41 8.76 -5.78 5.98
C PRO A 41 9.01 -6.87 4.93
N SER A 42 10.04 -6.72 4.10
CA SER A 42 10.40 -7.72 3.07
C SER A 42 10.85 -9.04 3.69
N ARG A 43 11.70 -8.98 4.72
CA ARG A 43 12.15 -10.17 5.44
C ARG A 43 10.99 -10.90 6.13
N MET A 44 10.07 -10.17 6.74
CA MET A 44 8.86 -10.75 7.36
C MET A 44 7.96 -11.41 6.34
N THR A 45 7.81 -10.81 5.15
CA THR A 45 7.05 -11.43 4.05
C THR A 45 7.65 -12.76 3.63
N LEU A 46 8.99 -12.85 3.55
CA LEU A 46 9.68 -14.11 3.25
C LEU A 46 9.51 -15.14 4.38
N ASN A 47 9.74 -14.74 5.63
CA ASN A 47 9.72 -15.64 6.78
C ASN A 47 8.33 -16.25 7.05
N TYR A 48 7.28 -15.45 6.89
CA TYR A 48 5.91 -15.91 7.12
C TYR A 48 5.18 -16.36 5.86
N GLY A 49 5.84 -16.35 4.69
CA GLY A 49 5.20 -16.70 3.43
C GLY A 49 4.01 -15.81 3.08
N GLN A 50 4.08 -14.52 3.43
CA GLN A 50 2.97 -13.59 3.24
C GLN A 50 2.82 -13.16 1.79
N GLN A 51 1.62 -12.67 1.45
CA GLN A 51 1.25 -12.29 0.08
C GLN A 51 1.62 -10.86 -0.31
N SER A 52 2.22 -10.07 0.60
CA SER A 52 2.40 -8.63 0.38
C SER A 52 3.30 -8.28 -0.81
N LEU A 53 4.37 -9.06 -1.06
CA LEU A 53 5.20 -8.87 -2.25
C LEU A 53 4.44 -9.23 -3.54
N PHE A 54 3.68 -10.32 -3.51
CA PHE A 54 2.82 -10.74 -4.62
C PHE A 54 1.80 -9.64 -4.94
N VAL A 55 1.07 -9.17 -3.94
CA VAL A 55 0.07 -8.11 -4.07
C VAL A 55 0.71 -6.84 -4.61
N MET A 56 1.82 -6.40 -4.04
CA MET A 56 2.56 -5.23 -4.48
C MET A 56 2.98 -5.34 -5.95
N PHE A 57 3.50 -6.50 -6.36
CA PHE A 57 3.90 -6.74 -7.74
C PHE A 57 2.73 -6.52 -8.71
N PHE A 58 1.59 -7.15 -8.46
CA PHE A 58 0.44 -7.02 -9.34
C PHE A 58 -0.23 -5.64 -9.28
N MET A 59 -0.22 -4.98 -8.12
CA MET A 59 -0.70 -3.60 -7.98
C MET A 59 0.11 -2.61 -8.83
N MET A 60 1.42 -2.79 -8.98
CA MET A 60 2.26 -1.84 -9.71
C MET A 60 2.15 -1.97 -11.23
N LEU A 61 1.74 -3.14 -11.76
CA LEU A 61 1.73 -3.39 -13.20
C LEU A 61 0.98 -2.35 -14.02
N PRO A 62 -0.24 -1.90 -13.67
CA PRO A 62 -0.95 -0.90 -14.46
C PRO A 62 -0.32 0.49 -14.43
N PHE A 63 0.55 0.79 -13.46
CA PHE A 63 1.30 2.04 -13.40
C PHE A 63 2.58 1.99 -14.24
N ILE A 64 3.19 0.83 -14.37
CA ILE A 64 4.42 0.63 -15.15
C ILE A 64 4.10 0.31 -16.61
N PHE A 65 3.15 -0.59 -16.83
CA PHE A 65 2.76 -1.08 -18.16
C PHE A 65 1.27 -0.80 -18.37
N PHE A 66 0.94 0.39 -18.83
CA PHE A 66 -0.45 0.78 -19.04
C PHE A 66 -1.05 0.08 -20.26
N ASN A 67 -1.48 -1.18 -20.10
CA ASN A 67 -2.09 -1.99 -21.16
C ASN A 67 -3.15 -2.96 -20.60
N LYS A 68 -3.85 -3.67 -21.50
CA LYS A 68 -4.91 -4.61 -21.14
C LYS A 68 -4.39 -5.79 -20.30
N VAL A 69 -3.23 -6.31 -20.65
CA VAL A 69 -2.63 -7.49 -19.98
C VAL A 69 -2.25 -7.13 -18.54
N SER A 70 -1.59 -6.01 -18.33
CA SER A 70 -1.23 -5.55 -16.99
C SER A 70 -2.47 -5.30 -16.12
N SER A 71 -3.57 -4.84 -16.70
CA SER A 71 -4.84 -4.65 -15.98
C SER A 71 -5.47 -5.97 -15.57
N ILE A 72 -5.46 -7.00 -16.43
CA ILE A 72 -5.92 -8.33 -16.06
C ILE A 72 -5.09 -8.86 -14.89
N PHE A 73 -3.77 -8.83 -15.00
CA PHE A 73 -2.89 -9.34 -13.95
C PHE A 73 -3.01 -8.54 -12.64
N SER A 74 -3.30 -7.24 -12.70
CA SER A 74 -3.51 -6.44 -11.50
C SER A 74 -4.68 -6.94 -10.64
N GLY A 75 -5.65 -7.62 -11.25
CA GLY A 75 -6.73 -8.27 -10.52
C GLY A 75 -6.28 -9.35 -9.55
N LEU A 76 -5.11 -9.98 -9.77
CA LEU A 76 -4.53 -10.93 -8.82
C LEU A 76 -4.13 -10.28 -7.49
N SER A 77 -3.96 -8.97 -7.43
CA SER A 77 -3.71 -8.26 -6.18
C SER A 77 -4.85 -8.40 -5.18
N TYR A 78 -6.06 -8.69 -5.65
CA TYR A 78 -7.24 -8.83 -4.79
C TYR A 78 -7.23 -10.08 -3.91
N VAL A 79 -6.27 -11.00 -4.10
CA VAL A 79 -6.00 -12.11 -3.16
C VAL A 79 -5.85 -11.59 -1.73
N LYS A 80 -5.35 -10.36 -1.56
CA LYS A 80 -5.37 -9.65 -0.30
C LYS A 80 -6.30 -8.43 -0.42
N TYR A 81 -7.58 -8.63 -0.13
CA TYR A 81 -8.63 -7.62 -0.32
C TYR A 81 -8.35 -6.30 0.45
N SER A 82 -7.74 -6.37 1.65
CA SER A 82 -7.44 -5.18 2.48
C SER A 82 -6.47 -4.20 1.82
N THR A 83 -5.67 -4.64 0.85
CA THR A 83 -4.71 -3.81 0.12
C THR A 83 -5.01 -3.75 -1.38
N GLY A 84 -5.38 -4.88 -1.99
CA GLY A 84 -5.59 -4.98 -3.43
C GLY A 84 -6.80 -4.19 -3.98
N TYR A 85 -7.83 -3.94 -3.14
CA TYR A 85 -9.04 -3.21 -3.54
C TYR A 85 -8.72 -1.83 -4.16
N ILE A 86 -7.62 -1.22 -3.75
CA ILE A 86 -7.27 0.14 -4.17
C ILE A 86 -7.04 0.25 -5.69
N VAL A 87 -6.59 -0.82 -6.34
CA VAL A 87 -6.41 -0.85 -7.79
C VAL A 87 -7.75 -0.73 -8.51
N PHE A 88 -8.76 -1.45 -8.03
CA PHE A 88 -10.12 -1.38 -8.58
C PHE A 88 -10.72 0.01 -8.39
N LEU A 89 -10.61 0.56 -7.18
CA LEU A 89 -11.07 1.92 -6.92
C LEU A 89 -10.32 2.95 -7.76
N ASN A 90 -9.03 2.75 -8.00
CA ASN A 90 -8.24 3.64 -8.84
C ASN A 90 -8.72 3.64 -10.30
N PHE A 91 -9.04 2.48 -10.88
CA PHE A 91 -9.62 2.41 -12.22
C PHE A 91 -10.99 3.09 -12.31
N LEU A 92 -11.84 2.93 -11.30
CA LEU A 92 -13.14 3.62 -11.23
C LEU A 92 -12.95 5.13 -11.10
N ALA A 93 -12.08 5.58 -10.19
CA ALA A 93 -11.82 6.99 -9.95
C ALA A 93 -11.19 7.70 -11.16
N SER A 94 -10.43 6.97 -11.98
CA SER A 94 -9.85 7.46 -13.23
C SER A 94 -10.77 7.30 -14.43
N LYS A 95 -12.01 6.82 -14.23
CA LYS A 95 -13.02 6.53 -15.29
C LYS A 95 -12.53 5.50 -16.32
N GLN A 96 -11.64 4.62 -15.93
CA GLN A 96 -11.06 3.58 -16.79
C GLN A 96 -11.85 2.27 -16.67
N TYR A 97 -13.15 2.31 -16.95
CA TYR A 97 -14.10 1.22 -16.76
C TYR A 97 -13.69 -0.08 -17.47
N LYS A 98 -13.09 0.04 -18.65
CA LYS A 98 -12.57 -1.13 -19.39
C LYS A 98 -11.50 -1.87 -18.61
N TYR A 99 -10.56 -1.16 -17.99
CA TYR A 99 -9.49 -1.76 -17.20
C TYR A 99 -10.01 -2.29 -15.86
N PHE A 100 -11.01 -1.64 -15.28
CA PHE A 100 -11.74 -2.16 -14.12
C PHE A 100 -12.36 -3.53 -14.41
N ILE A 101 -13.08 -3.67 -15.54
CA ILE A 101 -13.70 -4.95 -15.95
C ILE A 101 -12.61 -6.01 -16.19
N LEU A 102 -11.53 -5.66 -16.89
CA LEU A 102 -10.42 -6.59 -17.13
C LEU A 102 -9.75 -7.07 -15.83
N ALA A 103 -9.54 -6.17 -14.88
CA ALA A 103 -8.97 -6.51 -13.57
C ALA A 103 -9.92 -7.39 -12.74
N SER A 104 -11.22 -7.30 -12.95
CA SER A 104 -12.19 -8.14 -12.24
C SER A 104 -12.20 -9.60 -12.71
N ILE A 105 -11.70 -9.91 -13.92
CA ILE A 105 -11.73 -11.26 -14.50
C ILE A 105 -11.02 -12.30 -13.61
N PRO A 106 -9.75 -12.11 -13.18
CA PRO A 106 -9.06 -13.10 -12.35
C PRO A 106 -9.77 -13.36 -11.02
N TYR A 107 -10.38 -12.33 -10.46
CA TYR A 107 -11.16 -12.43 -9.24
C TYR A 107 -12.39 -13.32 -9.43
N PHE A 108 -13.21 -13.06 -10.45
CA PHE A 108 -14.38 -13.87 -10.74
C PHE A 108 -14.03 -15.31 -11.13
N VAL A 109 -12.97 -15.51 -11.93
CA VAL A 109 -12.48 -16.84 -12.27
C VAL A 109 -12.02 -17.59 -11.01
N GLY A 110 -11.28 -16.93 -10.13
CA GLY A 110 -10.87 -17.51 -8.84
C GLY A 110 -12.07 -17.95 -7.99
N TRP A 111 -13.12 -17.14 -7.92
CA TRP A 111 -14.35 -17.48 -7.22
C TRP A 111 -15.09 -18.65 -7.88
N LEU A 112 -15.21 -18.68 -9.21
CA LEU A 112 -15.84 -19.80 -9.93
C LEU A 112 -15.10 -21.12 -9.66
N ILE A 113 -13.76 -21.11 -9.71
CA ILE A 113 -12.95 -22.30 -9.38
C ILE A 113 -13.18 -22.69 -7.92
N TYR A 114 -13.16 -21.74 -7.00
CA TYR A 114 -13.38 -22.01 -5.57
C TYR A 114 -14.74 -22.68 -5.34
N PHE A 115 -15.81 -22.15 -5.92
CA PHE A 115 -17.16 -22.70 -5.78
C PHE A 115 -17.33 -24.08 -6.44
N SER A 116 -16.57 -24.36 -7.50
CA SER A 116 -16.61 -25.67 -8.14
C SER A 116 -15.96 -26.78 -7.29
N VAL A 117 -15.04 -26.41 -6.38
CA VAL A 117 -14.28 -27.34 -5.55
C VAL A 117 -14.77 -27.35 -4.09
N SER A 118 -15.32 -26.25 -3.61
CA SER A 118 -15.78 -26.12 -2.21
C SER A 118 -17.20 -26.64 -2.06
N SER A 119 -17.41 -27.50 -1.06
CA SER A 119 -18.74 -27.99 -0.65
C SER A 119 -19.47 -27.03 0.30
N SER A 120 -18.84 -25.93 0.71
CA SER A 120 -19.38 -24.97 1.67
C SER A 120 -20.20 -23.88 1.00
N ASP A 121 -21.10 -23.23 1.78
CA ASP A 121 -21.95 -22.14 1.28
C ASP A 121 -21.10 -20.99 0.74
N PRO A 122 -21.27 -20.61 -0.53
CA PRO A 122 -20.54 -19.51 -1.17
C PRO A 122 -20.63 -18.19 -0.43
N LEU A 123 -21.80 -17.84 0.10
CA LEU A 123 -22.01 -16.57 0.79
C LEU A 123 -21.29 -16.53 2.14
N ILE A 124 -21.34 -17.64 2.89
CA ILE A 124 -20.63 -17.74 4.18
C ILE A 124 -19.13 -17.56 3.94
N ASN A 125 -18.58 -18.28 2.95
CA ASN A 125 -17.15 -18.21 2.65
C ASN A 125 -16.69 -16.84 2.11
N PHE A 126 -17.58 -16.10 1.46
CA PHE A 126 -17.29 -14.73 1.04
C PHE A 126 -17.23 -13.76 2.23
N PHE A 127 -18.18 -13.87 3.14
CA PHE A 127 -18.30 -12.93 4.26
C PHE A 127 -17.43 -13.31 5.46
N GLU A 128 -17.10 -14.57 5.66
CA GLU A 128 -16.34 -15.04 6.81
C GLU A 128 -14.96 -14.37 6.95
N PRO A 129 -14.10 -14.25 5.91
CA PRO A 129 -12.83 -13.54 6.01
C PRO A 129 -13.00 -12.07 6.36
N ILE A 130 -14.05 -11.42 5.85
CA ILE A 130 -14.39 -10.04 6.16
C ILE A 130 -14.80 -9.94 7.63
N GLN A 131 -15.69 -10.80 8.10
CA GLN A 131 -16.12 -10.83 9.49
C GLN A 131 -14.97 -11.14 10.44
N LEU A 132 -14.07 -12.05 10.10
CA LEU A 132 -12.90 -12.38 10.90
C LEU A 132 -11.95 -11.20 11.01
N SER A 133 -11.71 -10.48 9.93
CA SER A 133 -10.87 -9.26 9.96
C SER A 133 -11.53 -8.13 10.75
N LEU A 134 -12.87 -8.03 10.71
CA LEU A 134 -13.63 -7.08 11.51
C LEU A 134 -13.68 -7.43 13.00
N LYS A 135 -13.61 -8.73 13.34
CA LYS A 135 -13.60 -9.19 14.74
C LYS A 135 -12.24 -9.05 15.40
N LYS A 136 -11.18 -9.27 14.66
CA LYS A 136 -9.80 -9.13 15.13
C LYS A 136 -9.41 -7.64 15.07
N GLY A 137 -9.81 -6.85 16.04
CA GLY A 137 -9.13 -5.59 16.31
C GLY A 137 -7.69 -5.92 16.72
N TYR A 138 -6.78 -5.98 15.74
CA TYR A 138 -5.36 -6.09 16.03
C TYR A 138 -4.92 -4.77 16.67
N ILE A 139 -4.55 -4.86 17.94
CA ILE A 139 -4.01 -3.74 18.73
C ILE A 139 -2.72 -3.14 18.12
N ARG A 140 -2.24 -3.67 16.99
CA ARG A 140 -0.93 -3.35 16.40
C ARG A 140 -0.98 -2.69 15.02
N ASP A 141 -2.17 -2.41 14.51
CA ASP A 141 -2.32 -1.87 13.15
C ASP A 141 -2.56 -0.35 13.21
N ALA A 142 -1.75 0.40 12.47
CA ALA A 142 -1.77 1.86 12.46
C ALA A 142 -2.71 2.41 11.36
N ASP A 143 -3.97 1.98 11.36
CA ASP A 143 -4.97 2.40 10.38
C ASP A 143 -6.21 3.01 11.04
N ILE A 144 -6.94 3.80 10.26
CA ILE A 144 -8.14 4.52 10.74
C ILE A 144 -9.22 3.53 11.21
N PHE A 145 -9.41 2.41 10.50
CA PHE A 145 -10.45 1.46 10.86
C PHE A 145 -10.17 0.79 12.20
N SER A 146 -8.92 0.37 12.43
CA SER A 146 -8.49 -0.23 13.70
C SER A 146 -8.61 0.76 14.86
N LEU A 147 -8.22 2.03 14.66
CA LEU A 147 -8.35 3.07 15.67
C LEU A 147 -9.81 3.33 16.05
N ILE A 148 -10.71 3.42 15.06
CA ILE A 148 -12.14 3.60 15.34
C ILE A 148 -12.69 2.40 16.15
N ASN A 149 -12.31 1.16 15.81
CA ASN A 149 -12.73 -0.03 16.53
C ASN A 149 -12.23 -0.08 17.99
N ILE A 150 -11.06 0.50 18.27
CA ILE A 150 -10.48 0.52 19.62
C ILE A 150 -11.17 1.57 20.49
N TYR A 151 -11.36 2.78 19.98
CA TYR A 151 -11.78 3.91 20.79
C TYR A 151 -13.29 4.14 20.83
N PHE A 152 -14.05 3.61 19.84
CA PHE A 152 -15.51 3.78 19.79
C PHE A 152 -16.24 2.48 20.12
N VAL A 153 -16.84 2.41 21.30
CA VAL A 153 -17.62 1.24 21.78
C VAL A 153 -18.73 0.81 20.81
N PRO A 154 -19.52 1.74 20.19
CA PRO A 154 -20.53 1.38 19.19
C PRO A 154 -19.95 0.69 17.93
N ALA A 155 -18.66 0.90 17.65
CA ALA A 155 -17.98 0.26 16.51
C ALA A 155 -17.87 -1.27 16.65
N LYS A 156 -18.22 -1.86 17.81
CA LYS A 156 -18.26 -3.32 18.00
C LYS A 156 -19.46 -3.97 17.31
N GLU A 157 -20.51 -3.22 17.01
CA GLU A 157 -21.69 -3.71 16.30
C GLU A 157 -21.39 -3.84 14.80
N LEU A 158 -21.84 -4.95 14.19
CA LEU A 158 -21.57 -5.27 12.78
C LEU A 158 -22.06 -4.16 11.84
N TYR A 159 -23.27 -3.66 12.05
CA TYR A 159 -23.85 -2.60 11.20
C TYR A 159 -23.02 -1.32 11.23
N PHE A 160 -22.55 -0.93 12.41
CA PHE A 160 -21.71 0.25 12.56
C PHE A 160 -20.36 0.08 11.87
N LYS A 161 -19.75 -1.11 11.95
CA LYS A 161 -18.52 -1.44 11.22
C LYS A 161 -18.69 -1.36 9.71
N LEU A 162 -19.82 -1.88 9.20
CA LEU A 162 -20.13 -1.79 7.77
C LEU A 162 -20.33 -0.33 7.32
N LEU A 163 -20.97 0.50 8.15
CA LEU A 163 -21.13 1.93 7.88
C LEU A 163 -19.75 2.63 7.83
N ILE A 164 -18.88 2.36 8.79
CA ILE A 164 -17.51 2.89 8.81
C ILE A 164 -16.75 2.48 7.55
N LEU A 165 -16.82 1.20 7.17
CA LEU A 165 -16.19 0.72 5.94
C LEU A 165 -16.70 1.47 4.71
N LEU A 166 -18.00 1.68 4.60
CA LEU A 166 -18.59 2.43 3.50
C LEU A 166 -18.06 3.86 3.46
N ILE A 167 -18.01 4.54 4.60
CA ILE A 167 -17.46 5.91 4.72
C ILE A 167 -15.99 5.93 4.28
N ILE A 168 -15.19 4.98 4.76
CA ILE A 168 -13.78 4.85 4.39
C ILE A 168 -13.63 4.64 2.88
N PHE A 169 -14.45 3.78 2.27
CA PHE A 169 -14.46 3.58 0.82
C PHE A 169 -14.77 4.86 0.05
N ILE A 170 -15.77 5.63 0.50
CA ILE A 170 -16.14 6.91 -0.11
C ILE A 170 -15.00 7.92 -0.01
N ILE A 171 -14.36 8.04 1.16
CA ILE A 171 -13.22 8.94 1.38
C ILE A 171 -12.06 8.55 0.45
N ASN A 172 -11.72 7.25 0.38
CA ASN A 172 -10.68 6.74 -0.52
C ASN A 172 -11.01 7.06 -1.98
N PHE A 173 -12.24 6.86 -2.40
CA PHE A 173 -12.67 7.13 -3.78
C PHE A 173 -12.53 8.62 -4.12
N ILE A 174 -12.97 9.52 -3.24
CA ILE A 174 -12.80 10.97 -3.40
C ILE A 174 -11.31 11.35 -3.48
N LEU A 175 -10.48 10.76 -2.62
CA LEU A 175 -9.03 10.99 -2.61
C LEU A 175 -8.41 10.54 -3.94
N LEU A 176 -8.77 9.36 -4.44
CA LEU A 176 -8.29 8.83 -5.72
C LEU A 176 -8.72 9.69 -6.91
N ILE A 177 -9.93 10.24 -6.90
CA ILE A 177 -10.37 11.19 -7.94
C ILE A 177 -9.44 12.42 -7.95
N LYS A 178 -9.08 12.93 -6.77
CA LYS A 178 -8.14 14.08 -6.66
C LYS A 178 -6.73 13.71 -7.13
N ILE A 179 -6.23 12.55 -6.74
CA ILE A 179 -4.91 12.03 -7.15
C ILE A 179 -4.87 11.86 -8.68
N ASN A 180 -5.94 11.33 -9.28
CA ASN A 180 -5.98 11.05 -10.72
C ASN A 180 -6.09 12.30 -11.61
N LYS A 181 -6.39 13.47 -11.05
CA LYS A 181 -6.27 14.75 -11.78
C LYS A 181 -4.82 15.09 -12.13
N ASN A 182 -3.87 14.45 -11.50
CA ASN A 182 -2.45 14.63 -11.74
C ASN A 182 -2.00 13.84 -12.98
N ASN A 183 -1.03 14.33 -13.72
CA ASN A 183 -0.48 13.64 -14.90
C ASN A 183 0.71 12.75 -14.58
N ASP A 184 1.38 12.96 -13.43
CA ASP A 184 2.54 12.17 -13.02
C ASP A 184 2.11 10.79 -12.51
N THR A 185 2.38 9.77 -13.31
CA THR A 185 2.04 8.36 -12.99
C THR A 185 2.79 7.85 -11.77
N PHE A 186 4.02 8.30 -11.55
CA PHE A 186 4.84 7.84 -10.42
C PHE A 186 4.38 8.47 -9.10
N PHE A 187 4.02 9.74 -9.15
CA PHE A 187 3.37 10.41 -8.04
C PHE A 187 2.05 9.72 -7.67
N LYS A 188 1.20 9.39 -8.68
CA LYS A 188 -0.04 8.63 -8.44
C LYS A 188 0.25 7.28 -7.79
N MET A 189 1.20 6.51 -8.32
CA MET A 189 1.57 5.21 -7.78
C MET A 189 1.99 5.33 -6.31
N SER A 190 2.84 6.31 -5.96
CA SER A 190 3.29 6.51 -4.58
C SER A 190 2.14 6.78 -3.62
N LEU A 191 1.13 7.57 -4.02
CA LEU A 191 -0.02 7.89 -3.18
C LEU A 191 -1.06 6.76 -3.14
N VAL A 192 -1.32 6.09 -4.27
CA VAL A 192 -2.27 4.97 -4.31
C VAL A 192 -1.80 3.82 -3.40
N PHE A 193 -0.51 3.55 -3.34
CA PHE A 193 0.04 2.46 -2.53
C PHE A 193 0.02 2.73 -1.02
N ILE A 194 0.04 3.98 -0.59
CA ILE A 194 -0.06 4.30 0.84
C ILE A 194 -1.51 4.30 1.34
N CYS A 195 -2.50 4.54 0.47
CA CYS A 195 -3.90 4.59 0.87
C CYS A 195 -4.38 3.37 1.67
N PRO A 196 -4.15 2.12 1.24
CA PRO A 196 -4.61 0.97 2.01
C PRO A 196 -3.98 0.89 3.41
N LEU A 197 -2.75 1.37 3.60
CA LEU A 197 -2.09 1.40 4.90
C LEU A 197 -2.71 2.42 5.87
N ILE A 198 -3.31 3.48 5.35
CA ILE A 198 -3.98 4.50 6.19
C ILE A 198 -5.37 4.04 6.61
N PHE A 199 -6.09 3.39 5.71
CA PHE A 199 -7.52 3.21 5.87
C PHE A 199 -7.94 1.83 6.36
N PHE A 200 -7.15 0.78 6.10
CA PHE A 200 -7.54 -0.60 6.39
C PHE A 200 -6.53 -1.34 7.24
N PRO A 201 -6.98 -2.35 8.00
CA PRO A 201 -6.12 -3.20 8.79
C PRO A 201 -5.01 -3.81 7.93
N HIS A 202 -3.79 -3.62 8.38
CA HIS A 202 -2.59 -4.12 7.73
C HIS A 202 -1.58 -4.60 8.77
N SER A 203 -0.59 -5.35 8.34
CA SER A 203 0.48 -5.83 9.21
C SER A 203 1.82 -5.20 8.82
N ASN A 204 2.80 -5.30 9.70
CA ASN A 204 4.14 -4.70 9.48
C ASN A 204 4.81 -5.12 8.15
N TYR A 205 4.51 -6.31 7.63
CA TYR A 205 5.00 -6.74 6.32
C TYR A 205 4.34 -6.00 5.13
N ASP A 206 3.20 -5.34 5.33
CA ASP A 206 2.54 -4.55 4.29
C ASP A 206 3.23 -3.20 4.05
N TYR A 207 4.10 -2.76 4.96
CA TYR A 207 4.89 -1.56 4.73
C TYR A 207 5.82 -1.65 3.51
N VAL A 208 5.98 -2.82 2.86
CA VAL A 208 6.60 -2.91 1.53
C VAL A 208 5.92 -1.96 0.53
N LEU A 209 4.62 -1.68 0.70
CA LEU A 209 3.86 -0.74 -0.12
C LEU A 209 4.36 0.71 -0.03
N LEU A 210 5.21 1.05 0.94
CA LEU A 210 5.87 2.37 1.02
C LEU A 210 7.06 2.51 0.05
N PHE A 211 7.49 1.44 -0.60
CA PHE A 211 8.64 1.48 -1.49
C PHE A 211 8.48 2.43 -2.69
N PRO A 212 7.31 2.53 -3.37
CA PRO A 212 7.13 3.51 -4.43
C PRO A 212 7.32 4.97 -3.98
N ILE A 213 6.87 5.32 -2.77
CA ILE A 213 7.09 6.68 -2.24
C ILE A 213 8.56 6.93 -1.92
N LEU A 214 9.29 5.90 -1.44
CA LEU A 214 10.73 5.98 -1.27
C LEU A 214 11.42 6.25 -2.61
N CYS A 215 11.11 5.46 -3.64
CA CYS A 215 11.67 5.65 -4.98
C CYS A 215 11.35 7.04 -5.55
N TYR A 216 10.12 7.53 -5.35
CA TYR A 216 9.71 8.87 -5.77
C TYR A 216 10.55 9.96 -5.08
N SER A 217 10.77 9.82 -3.77
CA SER A 217 11.59 10.75 -3.00
C SER A 217 13.06 10.73 -3.40
N PHE A 218 13.57 9.61 -3.92
CA PHE A 218 14.93 9.49 -4.46
C PHE A 218 15.10 10.10 -5.86
N LEU A 219 14.02 10.48 -6.56
CA LEU A 219 14.14 11.20 -7.83
C LEU A 219 14.91 12.52 -7.64
N ASP A 220 14.58 13.22 -6.56
CA ASP A 220 15.17 14.53 -6.28
C ASP A 220 15.48 14.68 -4.78
N THR A 221 16.68 14.23 -4.41
CA THR A 221 17.15 14.24 -3.02
C THR A 221 17.67 15.60 -2.54
N GLU A 222 17.69 16.62 -3.40
CA GLU A 222 18.12 17.97 -2.99
C GLU A 222 17.07 18.65 -2.11
N TYR A 223 15.79 18.34 -2.34
CA TYR A 223 14.72 18.92 -1.53
C TYR A 223 14.64 18.31 -0.13
N LEU A 224 14.60 19.19 0.88
CA LEU A 224 14.46 18.81 2.29
C LEU A 224 13.24 17.91 2.52
N ILE A 225 12.12 18.22 1.88
CA ILE A 225 10.89 17.45 2.01
C ILE A 225 11.06 15.99 1.57
N ASN A 226 11.83 15.73 0.49
CA ASN A 226 12.11 14.38 0.02
C ASN A 226 13.04 13.64 0.99
N LYS A 227 13.99 14.33 1.62
CA LYS A 227 14.81 13.75 2.70
C LYS A 227 13.95 13.35 3.90
N ILE A 228 12.98 14.19 4.28
CA ILE A 228 12.00 13.87 5.33
C ILE A 228 11.20 12.61 4.96
N ASN A 229 10.69 12.51 3.72
CA ASN A 229 9.97 11.32 3.25
C ASN A 229 10.85 10.07 3.31
N ILE A 230 12.10 10.16 2.89
CA ILE A 230 13.08 9.06 2.99
C ILE A 230 13.24 8.63 4.44
N CYS A 231 13.44 9.57 5.38
CA CYS A 231 13.57 9.26 6.80
C CYS A 231 12.31 8.57 7.36
N PHE A 232 11.11 9.04 7.02
CA PHE A 232 9.86 8.39 7.45
C PHE A 232 9.73 6.97 6.92
N VAL A 233 10.02 6.73 5.63
CA VAL A 233 9.94 5.38 5.07
C VAL A 233 11.00 4.47 5.68
N LEU A 234 12.23 4.94 5.87
CA LEU A 234 13.27 4.17 6.54
C LEU A 234 12.92 3.86 8.00
N TYR A 235 12.20 4.75 8.69
CA TYR A 235 11.64 4.48 10.00
C TYR A 235 10.71 3.25 9.97
N PHE A 236 9.74 3.19 9.06
CA PHE A 236 8.85 2.03 8.91
C PHE A 236 9.61 0.77 8.52
N PHE A 237 10.68 0.89 7.74
CA PHE A 237 11.45 -0.24 7.24
C PHE A 237 12.36 -0.89 8.28
N TYR A 238 12.93 -0.10 9.20
CA TYR A 238 13.96 -0.60 10.11
C TYR A 238 13.66 -0.37 11.60
N PHE A 239 13.05 0.73 11.96
CA PHE A 239 12.94 1.16 13.35
C PHE A 239 11.59 0.89 13.99
N ASN A 240 10.51 0.83 13.22
CA ASN A 240 9.15 0.63 13.72
C ASN A 240 9.05 -0.54 14.73
N ARG A 241 9.63 -1.69 14.42
CA ARG A 241 9.60 -2.85 15.32
C ARG A 241 10.43 -2.64 16.60
N ILE A 242 11.61 -2.02 16.48
CA ILE A 242 12.51 -1.80 17.60
C ILE A 242 11.83 -0.91 18.63
N ILE A 243 11.23 0.19 18.16
CA ILE A 243 10.52 1.14 19.00
C ILE A 243 9.28 0.51 19.64
N ASN A 244 8.52 -0.29 18.89
CA ASN A 244 7.36 -1.02 19.41
C ASN A 244 7.72 -2.02 20.52
N HIS A 245 8.96 -2.54 20.55
CA HIS A 245 9.45 -3.39 21.63
C HIS A 245 9.98 -2.61 22.83
N LEU A 246 10.48 -1.39 22.61
CA LEU A 246 11.05 -0.56 23.67
C LEU A 246 9.98 0.26 24.41
N ILE A 247 8.93 0.62 23.72
CA ILE A 247 7.84 1.44 24.23
C ILE A 247 6.62 0.52 24.36
N ASP A 248 6.32 0.12 25.60
CA ASP A 248 5.13 -0.68 25.96
C ASP A 248 3.84 0.17 25.89
N PHE A 249 3.77 1.07 24.91
CA PHE A 249 2.66 2.00 24.70
C PHE A 249 1.70 1.48 23.62
N ASP A 250 1.07 0.33 23.88
CA ASP A 250 0.14 -0.30 22.93
C ASP A 250 -0.98 0.63 22.44
N THR A 251 -1.37 1.63 23.20
CA THR A 251 -2.49 2.53 22.85
C THR A 251 -2.07 3.83 22.16
N LEU A 252 -0.91 4.40 22.47
CA LEU A 252 -0.46 5.69 21.89
C LEU A 252 0.39 5.52 20.62
N TYR A 253 1.04 4.37 20.49
CA TYR A 253 1.96 4.13 19.37
C TYR A 253 1.26 4.10 18.01
N GLN A 254 0.07 3.50 17.94
CA GLN A 254 -0.69 3.38 16.70
C GLN A 254 -1.16 4.72 16.12
N PRO A 255 -1.76 5.64 16.90
CA PRO A 255 -2.05 6.99 16.41
C PRO A 255 -0.81 7.72 15.88
N ILE A 256 0.35 7.54 16.52
CA ILE A 256 1.60 8.16 16.07
C ILE A 256 2.04 7.59 14.71
N LEU A 257 1.97 6.27 14.51
CA LEU A 257 2.27 5.65 13.22
C LEU A 257 1.32 6.13 12.12
N LEU A 258 0.01 6.23 12.43
CA LEU A 258 -0.97 6.76 11.48
C LEU A 258 -0.66 8.22 11.12
N LEU A 259 -0.30 9.04 12.10
CA LEU A 259 0.12 10.43 11.84
C LEU A 259 1.36 10.50 10.93
N PHE A 260 2.30 9.57 11.07
CA PHE A 260 3.45 9.48 10.16
C PHE A 260 3.05 9.09 8.74
N LEU A 261 2.11 8.14 8.57
CA LEU A 261 1.58 7.79 7.25
C LEU A 261 0.83 8.95 6.60
N ILE A 262 0.01 9.66 7.35
CA ILE A 262 -0.68 10.87 6.88
C ILE A 262 0.35 11.96 6.54
N GLY A 263 1.37 12.14 7.38
CA GLY A 263 2.49 13.05 7.14
C GLY A 263 3.19 12.76 5.81
N LEU A 264 3.45 11.49 5.49
CA LEU A 264 4.01 11.07 4.20
C LEU A 264 3.13 11.48 3.01
N VAL A 265 1.82 11.37 3.13
CA VAL A 265 0.91 11.82 2.07
C VAL A 265 0.98 13.33 1.89
N ILE A 266 0.89 14.09 2.99
CA ILE A 266 0.92 15.56 2.97
C ILE A 266 2.24 16.05 2.38
N THR A 267 3.37 15.54 2.84
CA THR A 267 4.69 15.95 2.39
C THR A 267 4.94 15.58 0.93
N ASN A 268 4.42 14.42 0.47
CA ASN A 268 4.52 14.03 -0.92
C ASN A 268 3.68 14.94 -1.84
N ILE A 269 2.46 15.28 -1.43
CA ILE A 269 1.61 16.25 -2.16
C ILE A 269 2.26 17.62 -2.19
N TYR A 270 2.84 18.06 -1.08
CA TYR A 270 3.53 19.35 -1.00
C TYR A 270 4.76 19.39 -1.91
N SER A 271 5.60 18.36 -1.88
CA SER A 271 6.77 18.21 -2.76
C SER A 271 6.36 18.31 -4.23
N TYR A 272 5.28 17.63 -4.61
CA TYR A 272 4.80 17.66 -5.98
C TYR A 272 4.31 19.05 -6.42
N LYS A 273 3.47 19.70 -5.60
CA LYS A 273 2.89 21.02 -5.94
C LYS A 273 3.91 22.13 -6.04
N ASN A 274 4.96 22.05 -5.25
CA ASN A 274 5.99 23.09 -5.18
C ASN A 274 7.24 22.74 -5.98
N LYS A 275 7.17 21.72 -6.86
CA LYS A 275 8.33 21.29 -7.65
C LYS A 275 8.94 22.45 -8.44
N ASP A 276 8.10 23.38 -8.94
CA ASP A 276 8.55 24.56 -9.69
C ASP A 276 8.98 25.72 -8.78
N ASN A 277 8.47 25.81 -7.54
CA ASN A 277 8.77 26.87 -6.58
C ASN A 277 9.90 26.52 -5.61
N LEU A 278 10.23 25.24 -5.42
CA LEU A 278 11.27 24.79 -4.50
C LEU A 278 12.70 25.13 -4.97
N TYR A 279 12.86 25.56 -6.23
CA TYR A 279 14.12 26.17 -6.70
C TYR A 279 14.49 27.46 -5.92
N PHE A 280 13.54 28.14 -5.28
CA PHE A 280 13.78 29.33 -4.47
C PHE A 280 14.24 29.04 -3.03
N PHE A 281 13.99 27.83 -2.51
CA PHE A 281 14.42 27.41 -1.17
C PHE A 281 15.66 26.49 -1.22
N ASN A 282 16.59 26.74 -2.13
CA ASN A 282 17.91 26.13 -2.07
C ASN A 282 18.68 26.69 -0.87
N LEU A 283 18.37 26.21 0.32
CA LEU A 283 19.32 26.19 1.41
C LEU A 283 20.42 25.18 0.99
N LYS A 284 21.37 25.64 0.21
CA LYS A 284 22.66 24.99 0.05
C LYS A 284 23.31 25.00 1.43
N PHE A 285 23.13 23.90 2.16
CA PHE A 285 24.05 23.60 3.25
C PHE A 285 25.35 23.14 2.59
N TYR A 286 26.34 24.05 2.57
CA TYR A 286 27.72 23.74 2.26
C TYR A 286 28.32 22.89 3.38
#